data_1e18b6346c6311c45d0570c001d7afb0
#
_entry.id   1e18b6346c6311c45d0570c001d7afb0
#
_cell.length_a   1.000
_cell.length_b   1.000
_cell.length_c   1.000
_cell.angle_alpha   90.00
_cell.angle_beta   90.00
_cell.angle_gamma   90.00
#
_symmetry.space_group_name_H-M   'P 1'
#
loop_
_entity.id
_entity.type
_entity.pdbx_description
1 polymer ?
#
loop_
_entity_poly.entity_id
_entity_poly.type
_entity_poly.pdbx_seq_one_letter_code
_entity_poly.pdbx_strand_id
1 'polypeptide(L)'
;MYDLVYVYEFEGDLKGVISSLKEDEDYLGIWKEATYSFLFFKKDKKDILRRFLQPFRSETVLRHEDWEAGNPLDILRVGQITVHPPWKIPPEKEGISLSIDPGMAFGSGSHASTRGCLVLLEKLFRRHVPQTVLDLGTGAFY
;
A
#
# COMPACT_ATOMS: atom_id res chain seq x y z
N MET A 1 -11.30 -4.82 -7.68
CA MET A 1 -10.66 -5.07 -6.37
C MET A 1 -10.26 -6.53 -6.35
N TYR A 2 -9.05 -6.85 -5.98
CA TYR A 2 -8.58 -8.23 -5.87
C TYR A 2 -8.70 -8.67 -4.41
N ASP A 3 -9.25 -9.88 -4.19
CA ASP A 3 -9.50 -10.40 -2.84
C ASP A 3 -8.29 -11.15 -2.28
N LEU A 4 -7.43 -11.64 -3.18
CA LEU A 4 -6.24 -12.42 -2.84
C LEU A 4 -4.98 -11.76 -3.39
N VAL A 5 -3.90 -11.87 -2.61
CA VAL A 5 -2.55 -11.46 -2.98
C VAL A 5 -1.65 -12.69 -2.89
N TYR A 6 -0.98 -12.98 -3.99
CA TYR A 6 0.00 -14.05 -4.08
C TYR A 6 1.39 -13.49 -3.83
N VAL A 7 2.04 -13.99 -2.80
CA VAL A 7 3.37 -13.56 -2.37
C VAL A 7 4.37 -14.67 -2.62
N TYR A 8 5.45 -14.33 -3.33
CA TYR A 8 6.51 -15.27 -3.69
C TYR A 8 7.83 -14.80 -3.12
N GLU A 9 8.45 -15.64 -2.31
CA GLU A 9 9.74 -15.37 -1.67
C GLU A 9 10.88 -15.95 -2.48
N PHE A 10 11.88 -15.12 -2.74
CA PHE A 10 13.12 -15.48 -3.42
C PHE A 10 14.33 -15.09 -2.59
N GLU A 11 15.40 -15.86 -2.72
CA GLU A 11 16.68 -15.50 -2.15
C GLU A 11 17.45 -14.58 -3.11
N GLY A 12 17.96 -13.47 -2.57
CA GLY A 12 18.76 -12.51 -3.33
C GLY A 12 17.97 -11.33 -3.94
N ASP A 13 18.68 -10.57 -4.76
CA ASP A 13 18.14 -9.36 -5.41
C ASP A 13 17.70 -9.64 -6.85
N LEU A 14 16.45 -9.41 -7.14
CA LEU A 14 15.83 -9.64 -8.44
C LEU A 14 15.95 -8.47 -9.43
N LYS A 15 16.92 -7.56 -9.25
CA LYS A 15 17.05 -6.32 -10.06
C LYS A 15 16.94 -6.53 -11.56
N GLY A 16 17.54 -7.58 -12.11
CA GLY A 16 17.55 -7.86 -13.55
C GLY A 16 16.19 -8.28 -14.13
N VAL A 17 15.24 -8.68 -13.28
CA VAL A 17 13.96 -9.26 -13.71
C VAL A 17 12.79 -8.31 -13.48
N ILE A 18 12.95 -7.33 -12.59
CA ILE A 18 11.88 -6.42 -12.18
C ILE A 18 11.29 -5.65 -13.37
N SER A 19 12.13 -5.25 -14.33
CA SER A 19 11.67 -4.49 -15.49
C SER A 19 10.64 -5.28 -16.33
N SER A 20 10.87 -6.58 -16.53
CA SER A 20 9.93 -7.46 -17.24
C SER A 20 8.67 -7.73 -16.42
N LEU A 21 8.79 -7.81 -15.10
CA LEU A 21 7.63 -8.04 -14.23
C LEU A 21 6.70 -6.84 -14.13
N LYS A 22 7.22 -5.61 -14.29
CA LYS A 22 6.41 -4.38 -14.28
C LYS A 22 5.45 -4.29 -15.46
N GLU A 23 5.68 -5.04 -16.55
CA GLU A 23 4.78 -5.10 -17.70
C GLU A 23 3.60 -6.06 -17.47
N ASP A 24 3.65 -6.90 -16.44
CA ASP A 24 2.55 -7.80 -16.09
C ASP A 24 1.44 -7.03 -15.34
N GLU A 25 0.23 -7.02 -15.89
CA GLU A 25 -0.94 -6.34 -15.32
C GLU A 25 -1.34 -6.84 -13.91
N ASP A 26 -0.92 -8.05 -13.56
CA ASP A 26 -1.18 -8.66 -12.26
C ASP A 26 -0.08 -8.34 -11.23
N TYR A 27 1.03 -7.71 -11.64
CA TYR A 27 2.13 -7.36 -10.74
C TYR A 27 1.75 -6.20 -9.83
N LEU A 28 1.91 -6.39 -8.52
CA LEU A 28 1.59 -5.39 -7.50
C LEU A 28 2.83 -4.68 -6.95
N GLY A 29 3.98 -5.34 -6.99
CA GLY A 29 5.20 -4.74 -6.47
C GLY A 29 6.21 -5.74 -5.94
N ILE A 30 7.29 -5.21 -5.40
CA ILE A 30 8.36 -5.96 -4.77
C ILE A 30 8.72 -5.33 -3.43
N TRP A 31 8.88 -6.17 -2.42
CA TRP A 31 9.52 -5.80 -1.16
C TRP A 31 10.88 -6.49 -1.06
N LYS A 32 11.92 -5.75 -0.66
CA LYS A 32 13.27 -6.26 -0.54
C LYS A 32 13.74 -6.17 0.90
N GLU A 33 14.27 -7.26 1.37
CA GLU A 33 15.06 -7.35 2.60
C GLU A 33 16.52 -7.65 2.26
N ALA A 34 17.40 -7.72 3.29
CA ALA A 34 18.84 -7.85 3.07
C ALA A 34 19.22 -9.06 2.19
N THR A 35 18.52 -10.17 2.36
CA THR A 35 18.83 -11.46 1.70
C THR A 35 17.66 -12.01 0.90
N TYR A 36 16.49 -11.38 0.95
CA TYR A 36 15.28 -11.89 0.34
C TYR A 36 14.57 -10.82 -0.48
N SER A 37 13.83 -11.26 -1.48
CA SER A 37 12.90 -10.45 -2.26
C SER A 37 11.53 -11.12 -2.27
N PHE A 38 10.48 -10.32 -2.03
CA PHE A 38 9.10 -10.76 -2.03
C PHE A 38 8.38 -10.10 -3.20
N LEU A 39 7.84 -10.90 -4.11
CA LEU A 39 7.04 -10.44 -5.25
C LEU A 39 5.55 -10.61 -4.94
N PHE A 40 4.77 -9.62 -5.29
CA PHE A 40 3.34 -9.57 -5.02
C PHE A 40 2.55 -9.53 -6.32
N PHE A 41 1.52 -10.37 -6.45
CA PHE A 41 0.67 -10.47 -7.63
C PHE A 41 -0.81 -10.60 -7.27
N LYS A 42 -1.69 -10.14 -8.18
CA LYS A 42 -3.15 -10.29 -8.07
C LYS A 42 -3.62 -11.71 -8.38
N LYS A 43 -2.84 -12.45 -9.19
CA LYS A 43 -3.14 -13.83 -9.60
C LYS A 43 -1.95 -14.74 -9.35
N ASP A 44 -2.22 -16.04 -9.34
CA ASP A 44 -1.18 -17.05 -9.21
C ASP A 44 -0.21 -17.01 -10.41
N LYS A 45 1.07 -16.84 -10.12
CA LYS A 45 2.18 -16.82 -11.09
C LYS A 45 3.24 -17.90 -10.79
N LYS A 46 2.94 -18.85 -9.91
CA LYS A 46 3.88 -19.85 -9.39
C LYS A 46 4.65 -20.58 -10.48
N ASP A 47 3.95 -21.13 -11.47
CA ASP A 47 4.57 -21.95 -12.51
C ASP A 47 5.49 -21.13 -13.41
N ILE A 48 5.13 -19.86 -13.67
CA ILE A 48 5.95 -18.94 -14.45
C ILE A 48 7.18 -18.56 -13.64
N LEU A 49 7.00 -18.12 -12.42
CA LEU A 49 8.09 -17.62 -11.56
C LEU A 49 9.11 -18.70 -11.22
N ARG A 50 8.66 -19.93 -10.96
CA ARG A 50 9.55 -21.08 -10.72
C ARG A 50 10.43 -21.44 -11.91
N ARG A 51 9.99 -21.17 -13.13
CA ARG A 51 10.80 -21.45 -14.34
C ARG A 51 11.89 -20.42 -14.60
N PHE A 52 11.62 -19.17 -14.25
CA PHE A 52 12.48 -18.03 -14.61
C PHE A 52 13.29 -17.47 -13.44
N LEU A 53 12.85 -17.69 -12.22
CA LEU A 53 13.46 -17.12 -11.03
C LEU A 53 13.88 -18.21 -10.04
N GLN A 54 15.17 -18.27 -9.79
CA GLN A 54 15.77 -19.17 -8.81
C GLN A 54 16.75 -18.36 -7.94
N PRO A 55 16.89 -18.70 -6.66
CA PRO A 55 16.19 -19.73 -5.89
C PRO A 55 14.82 -19.28 -5.36
N PHE A 56 13.77 -19.98 -5.77
CA PHE A 56 12.42 -19.86 -5.22
C PHE A 56 12.35 -20.54 -3.85
N ARG A 57 11.84 -19.88 -2.85
CA ARG A 57 11.77 -20.41 -1.47
C ARG A 57 10.38 -20.82 -1.07
N SER A 58 9.45 -19.89 -1.09
CA SER A 58 8.10 -20.12 -0.59
C SER A 58 7.07 -19.32 -1.36
N GLU A 59 5.83 -19.73 -1.21
CA GLU A 59 4.66 -18.96 -1.62
C GLU A 59 3.70 -18.83 -0.47
N THR A 60 3.02 -17.71 -0.40
CA THR A 60 1.96 -17.44 0.56
C THR A 60 0.82 -16.75 -0.17
N VAL A 61 -0.41 -17.15 0.12
CA VAL A 61 -1.60 -16.46 -0.37
C VAL A 61 -2.21 -15.71 0.80
N LEU A 62 -2.30 -14.40 0.66
CA LEU A 62 -2.87 -13.51 1.66
C LEU A 62 -4.22 -12.98 1.17
N ARG A 63 -5.18 -12.86 2.06
CA ARG A 63 -6.36 -12.05 1.78
C ARG A 63 -6.00 -10.59 1.94
N HIS A 64 -6.51 -9.76 1.05
CA HIS A 64 -6.28 -8.32 1.13
C HIS A 64 -6.72 -7.75 2.50
N GLU A 65 -7.83 -8.24 3.02
CA GLU A 65 -8.35 -7.86 4.33
C GLU A 65 -7.41 -8.23 5.51
N ASP A 66 -6.66 -9.33 5.40
CA ASP A 66 -5.72 -9.77 6.45
C ASP A 66 -4.45 -8.91 6.45
N TRP A 67 -4.05 -8.39 5.29
CA TRP A 67 -2.90 -7.50 5.16
C TRP A 67 -3.12 -6.15 5.85
N GLU A 68 -4.32 -5.62 5.80
CA GLU A 68 -4.69 -4.33 6.39
C GLU A 68 -5.28 -4.43 7.82
N ALA A 69 -4.90 -5.43 8.58
CA ALA A 69 -5.44 -5.66 9.93
C ALA A 69 -6.97 -5.89 9.95
N GLY A 70 -7.51 -6.50 8.90
CA GLY A 70 -8.91 -6.96 8.85
C GLY A 70 -9.96 -5.85 8.71
N ASN A 71 -9.57 -4.61 8.49
CA ASN A 71 -10.52 -3.53 8.29
C ASN A 71 -10.69 -3.22 6.79
N PRO A 72 -11.89 -3.41 6.24
CA PRO A 72 -12.15 -2.97 4.88
C PRO A 72 -11.89 -1.47 4.76
N LEU A 73 -11.18 -1.07 3.70
CA LEU A 73 -10.94 0.33 3.40
C LEU A 73 -12.25 1.07 3.24
N ASP A 74 -12.47 1.97 4.16
CA ASP A 74 -13.66 2.82 4.17
C ASP A 74 -13.27 4.30 4.17
N ILE A 75 -14.28 5.14 4.09
CA ILE A 75 -14.10 6.59 4.18
C ILE A 75 -13.69 6.93 5.62
N LEU A 76 -12.48 7.45 5.78
CA LEU A 76 -11.98 7.95 7.05
C LEU A 76 -12.18 9.47 7.12
N ARG A 77 -12.87 9.94 8.15
CA ARG A 77 -13.05 11.37 8.42
C ARG A 77 -12.34 11.79 9.69
N VAL A 78 -11.55 12.85 9.57
CA VAL A 78 -10.85 13.48 10.69
C VAL A 78 -11.01 14.99 10.55
N GLY A 79 -11.95 15.56 11.28
CA GLY A 79 -12.28 16.98 11.17
C GLY A 79 -12.68 17.38 9.74
N GLN A 80 -11.89 18.22 9.09
CA GLN A 80 -12.09 18.64 7.71
C GLN A 80 -11.37 17.76 6.67
N ILE A 81 -10.61 16.75 7.12
CA ILE A 81 -9.89 15.85 6.23
C ILE A 81 -10.71 14.58 6.03
N THR A 82 -10.95 14.24 4.78
CA THR A 82 -11.58 12.97 4.36
C THR A 82 -10.59 12.20 3.50
N VAL A 83 -10.24 10.98 3.94
CA VAL A 83 -9.42 10.04 3.16
C VAL A 83 -10.31 8.91 2.69
N HIS A 84 -10.24 8.56 1.42
CA HIS A 84 -11.08 7.52 0.84
C HIS A 84 -10.37 6.79 -0.31
N PRO A 85 -10.70 5.51 -0.55
CA PRO A 85 -10.21 4.82 -1.74
C PRO A 85 -10.90 5.36 -3.01
N PRO A 86 -10.28 5.22 -4.21
CA PRO A 86 -10.82 5.75 -5.46
C PRO A 86 -12.23 5.23 -5.83
N TRP A 87 -12.57 4.04 -5.37
CA TRP A 87 -13.87 3.38 -5.62
C TRP A 87 -14.98 3.75 -4.62
N LYS A 88 -14.67 4.53 -3.57
CA LYS A 88 -15.65 5.05 -2.60
C LYS A 88 -15.60 6.57 -2.59
N ILE A 89 -16.54 7.19 -3.26
CA ILE A 89 -16.63 8.66 -3.30
C ILE A 89 -17.42 9.14 -2.09
N PRO A 90 -16.86 10.04 -1.26
CA PRO A 90 -17.60 10.60 -0.13
C PRO A 90 -18.77 11.47 -0.63
N PRO A 91 -19.95 11.39 0.03
CA PRO A 91 -21.13 12.15 -0.39
C PRO A 91 -20.97 13.67 -0.19
N GLU A 92 -20.12 14.09 0.72
CA GLU A 92 -19.88 15.49 1.04
C GLU A 92 -18.59 15.99 0.39
N LYS A 93 -18.63 17.20 -0.18
CA LYS A 93 -17.49 17.85 -0.83
C LYS A 93 -16.86 18.94 0.03
N GLU A 94 -17.25 19.05 1.30
CA GLU A 94 -16.69 20.05 2.21
C GLU A 94 -15.36 19.58 2.79
N GLY A 95 -14.39 20.50 2.89
CA GLY A 95 -13.06 20.23 3.44
C GLY A 95 -12.07 19.68 2.41
N ILE A 96 -11.05 18.99 2.92
CA ILE A 96 -9.96 18.38 2.15
C ILE A 96 -10.31 16.92 1.89
N SER A 97 -10.48 16.55 0.63
CA SER A 97 -10.72 15.16 0.23
C SER A 97 -9.47 14.59 -0.44
N LEU A 98 -8.95 13.49 0.13
CA LEU A 98 -7.78 12.77 -0.36
C LEU A 98 -8.21 11.40 -0.85
N SER A 99 -8.08 11.19 -2.16
CA SER A 99 -8.28 9.87 -2.77
C SER A 99 -6.95 9.13 -2.77
N ILE A 100 -6.87 8.04 -2.01
CA ILE A 100 -5.66 7.24 -1.88
C ILE A 100 -6.00 5.80 -2.26
N ASP A 101 -5.33 5.27 -3.28
CA ASP A 101 -5.33 3.83 -3.53
C ASP A 101 -4.38 3.19 -2.50
N PRO A 102 -4.90 2.41 -1.57
CA PRO A 102 -4.07 1.84 -0.51
C PRO A 102 -3.03 0.85 -1.04
N GLY A 103 -3.30 0.21 -2.17
CA GLY A 103 -2.42 -0.79 -2.75
C GLY A 103 -1.93 -1.80 -1.71
N MET A 104 -0.63 -2.06 -1.72
CA MET A 104 0.08 -2.88 -0.72
C MET A 104 0.88 -2.01 0.27
N ALA A 105 0.70 -0.68 0.23
CA ALA A 105 1.47 0.25 1.02
C ALA A 105 0.83 0.48 2.40
N PHE A 106 1.70 0.66 3.39
CA PHE A 106 1.29 1.09 4.72
C PHE A 106 0.88 2.58 4.70
N GLY A 107 -0.13 2.96 5.50
CA GLY A 107 -0.50 4.37 5.62
C GLY A 107 -1.81 4.75 4.92
N SER A 108 -2.58 3.77 4.45
CA SER A 108 -3.90 3.96 3.81
C SER A 108 -4.94 4.69 4.67
N GLY A 109 -4.68 4.85 5.96
CA GLY A 109 -5.61 5.46 6.93
C GLY A 109 -6.30 4.47 7.85
N SER A 110 -6.29 3.18 7.54
CA SER A 110 -6.90 2.13 8.37
C SER A 110 -6.16 1.94 9.69
N HIS A 111 -4.83 2.10 9.69
CA HIS A 111 -4.03 1.92 10.90
C HIS A 111 -4.19 3.07 11.91
N ALA A 112 -4.25 2.72 13.20
CA ALA A 112 -4.45 3.68 14.28
C ALA A 112 -3.39 4.80 14.34
N SER A 113 -2.14 4.52 13.95
CA SER A 113 -1.06 5.52 13.91
C SER A 113 -1.30 6.57 12.83
N THR A 114 -1.71 6.18 11.63
CA THR A 114 -2.04 7.11 10.53
C THR A 114 -3.22 8.00 10.94
N ARG A 115 -4.25 7.40 11.52
CA ARG A 115 -5.39 8.15 12.06
C ARG A 115 -4.97 9.13 13.15
N GLY A 116 -4.09 8.72 14.07
CA GLY A 116 -3.53 9.59 15.10
C GLY A 116 -2.77 10.77 14.53
N CYS A 117 -1.93 10.56 13.52
CA CYS A 117 -1.22 11.63 12.80
C CYS A 117 -2.19 12.63 12.16
N LEU A 118 -3.23 12.16 11.47
CA LEU A 118 -4.24 13.03 10.86
C LEU A 118 -4.97 13.88 11.90
N VAL A 119 -5.34 13.30 13.05
CA VAL A 119 -5.97 14.06 14.18
C VAL A 119 -5.04 15.15 14.70
N LEU A 120 -3.74 14.84 14.85
CA LEU A 120 -2.76 15.81 15.33
C LEU A 120 -2.51 16.93 14.31
N LEU A 121 -2.36 16.60 13.05
CA LEU A 121 -2.21 17.58 11.96
C LEU A 121 -3.41 18.52 11.88
N GLU A 122 -4.62 17.98 11.93
CA GLU A 122 -5.84 18.77 11.88
C GLU A 122 -5.92 19.75 13.06
N LYS A 123 -5.61 19.31 14.26
CA LYS A 123 -5.55 20.17 15.46
C LYS A 123 -4.47 21.25 15.37
N LEU A 124 -3.29 20.90 14.82
CA LEU A 124 -2.17 21.80 14.67
C LEU A 124 -2.52 22.91 13.68
N PHE A 125 -3.02 22.55 12.48
CA PHE A 125 -3.31 23.50 11.42
C PHE A 125 -4.51 24.40 11.69
N ARG A 126 -5.42 24.01 12.55
CA ARG A 126 -6.46 24.94 13.07
C ARG A 126 -5.88 26.09 13.90
N ARG A 127 -4.74 25.88 14.55
CA ARG A 127 -4.12 26.87 15.42
C ARG A 127 -3.02 27.67 14.72
N HIS A 128 -2.34 27.03 13.80
CA HIS A 128 -1.18 27.61 13.14
C HIS A 128 -1.02 27.01 11.75
N VAL A 129 -0.92 27.87 10.74
CA VAL A 129 -0.61 27.44 9.37
C VAL A 129 0.89 27.60 9.16
N PRO A 130 1.66 26.51 9.10
CA PRO A 130 3.09 26.58 8.88
C PRO A 130 3.41 27.07 7.45
N GLN A 131 4.48 27.85 7.31
CA GLN A 131 4.96 28.29 5.98
C GLN A 131 5.71 27.16 5.25
N THR A 132 6.30 26.25 6.01
CA THR A 132 7.07 25.11 5.48
C THR A 132 6.76 23.86 6.29
N VAL A 133 6.72 22.72 5.63
CA VAL A 133 6.52 21.41 6.24
C VAL A 133 7.62 20.47 5.73
N LEU A 134 8.21 19.71 6.64
CA LEU A 134 9.13 18.62 6.32
C LEU A 134 8.49 17.29 6.76
N ASP A 135 8.31 16.39 5.83
CA ASP A 135 7.89 15.01 6.09
C ASP A 135 9.10 14.08 6.04
N LEU A 136 9.39 13.41 7.15
CA LEU A 136 10.47 12.43 7.25
C LEU A 136 9.88 11.03 7.25
N GLY A 137 10.23 10.25 6.24
CA GLY A 137 9.73 8.88 6.09
C GLY A 137 8.31 8.84 5.51
N THR A 138 8.06 9.67 4.53
CA THR A 138 6.77 9.85 3.85
C THR A 138 6.10 8.55 3.42
N GLY A 139 6.88 7.49 3.18
CA GLY A 139 6.35 6.18 2.79
C GLY A 139 5.99 6.11 1.31
N ALA A 140 4.73 5.81 1.01
CA ALA A 140 4.28 5.69 -0.38
C ALA A 140 4.07 7.08 -1.02
N PHE A 141 4.83 7.34 -2.06
CA PHE A 141 4.54 8.38 -3.03
C PHE A 141 3.81 7.75 -4.23
N TYR A 142 2.70 8.32 -4.61
CA TYR A 142 1.99 8.01 -5.84
C TYR A 142 1.98 9.24 -6.74
#